data_1c61cf3f42565f5ec8d98c7b72ae2eea
#
_entry.id   1c61cf3f42565f5ec8d98c7b72ae2eea
#
_cell.length_a   1.000
_cell.length_b   1.000
_cell.length_c   1.000
_cell.angle_alpha   90.00
_cell.angle_beta   90.00
_cell.angle_gamma   90.00
#
_symmetry.space_group_name_H-M   'P 1'
#
loop_
_entity.id
_entity.type
_entity.pdbx_description
1 polymer ?
#
loop_
_entity_poly.entity_id
_entity_poly.type
_entity_poly.pdbx_seq_one_letter_code
_entity_poly.pdbx_strand_id
1 'polypeptide(L)'
;MFFLLSLFLYELIKKRSCDFAFLILSVFMYWGSMRAARAVYIFPIVFFFLFFYLLHRLKLKSFTARATILSLLIFVLFFVNISYFTIRYGADNKWFGAGLEIFAPVKEVAFLKKYRLEGPIFNDYIIGGYLLWALYPDYKVFIDPRHVPYYKQVAPDYWEFTGKSETPGDIGRFTEKYPFKIAIIHYRELPLIFDFLKAGWRLLYFEQNAAILIHKSLLPKIPPEIRLVDLGPMRFRDVKNPEVLLNVFTLYVNLYPQASRVIYDIYKKNVSDYYKPKTEHLKVMDNDMRQAQQALPSNFFL
;
A
#
# COMPACT_ATOMS: atom_id res chain seq x y z
N MET A 1 -15.28 13.89 -18.44
CA MET A 1 -15.44 15.36 -18.48
C MET A 1 -15.85 15.90 -19.87
N PHE A 2 -15.04 15.70 -20.90
CA PHE A 2 -15.36 16.18 -22.27
C PHE A 2 -16.74 15.75 -22.76
N PHE A 3 -17.15 14.52 -22.49
CA PHE A 3 -18.47 14.03 -22.88
C PHE A 3 -19.63 14.78 -22.18
N LEU A 4 -19.52 15.07 -20.88
CA LEU A 4 -20.51 15.88 -20.17
C LEU A 4 -20.58 17.30 -20.71
N LEU A 5 -19.43 17.92 -20.96
CA LEU A 5 -19.34 19.24 -21.57
C LEU A 5 -20.01 19.27 -22.96
N SER A 6 -19.77 18.25 -23.79
CA SER A 6 -20.41 18.16 -25.11
C SER A 6 -21.93 17.98 -25.02
N LEU A 7 -22.44 17.26 -24.04
CA LEU A 7 -23.88 17.14 -23.77
C LEU A 7 -24.48 18.46 -23.29
N PHE A 8 -23.81 19.18 -22.41
CA PHE A 8 -24.25 20.51 -21.96
C PHE A 8 -24.26 21.53 -23.12
N LEU A 9 -23.22 21.51 -23.97
CA LEU A 9 -23.17 22.36 -25.17
C LEU A 9 -24.28 22.01 -26.15
N TYR A 10 -24.56 20.74 -26.34
CA TYR A 10 -25.67 20.30 -27.18
C TYR A 10 -27.03 20.78 -26.62
N GLU A 11 -27.26 20.70 -25.33
CA GLU A 11 -28.49 21.23 -24.71
C GLU A 11 -28.59 22.75 -24.86
N LEU A 12 -27.49 23.48 -24.64
CA LEU A 12 -27.42 24.92 -24.77
C LEU A 12 -27.77 25.37 -26.19
N ILE A 13 -27.21 24.72 -27.21
CA ILE A 13 -27.41 25.05 -28.63
C ILE A 13 -28.84 24.67 -29.06
N LYS A 14 -29.29 23.47 -28.74
CA LYS A 14 -30.58 22.93 -29.23
C LYS A 14 -31.80 23.43 -28.47
N LYS A 15 -31.69 23.57 -27.14
CA LYS A 15 -32.81 23.94 -26.28
C LYS A 15 -32.76 25.38 -25.77
N ARG A 16 -31.65 26.10 -26.05
CA ARG A 16 -31.35 27.43 -25.53
C ARG A 16 -31.52 27.54 -23.98
N SER A 17 -31.36 26.43 -23.28
CA SER A 17 -31.43 26.33 -21.83
C SER A 17 -30.32 25.41 -21.34
N CYS A 18 -29.63 25.81 -20.31
CA CYS A 18 -28.60 25.03 -19.66
C CYS A 18 -28.81 25.08 -18.15
N ASP A 19 -28.65 23.95 -17.50
CA ASP A 19 -28.66 23.90 -16.04
C ASP A 19 -27.27 24.26 -15.54
N PHE A 20 -27.06 25.54 -15.29
CA PHE A 20 -25.77 26.08 -14.85
C PHE A 20 -25.32 25.49 -13.49
N ALA A 21 -26.25 25.12 -12.60
CA ALA A 21 -25.91 24.52 -11.32
C ALA A 21 -25.23 23.17 -11.51
N PHE A 22 -25.75 22.33 -12.41
CA PHE A 22 -25.13 21.03 -12.74
C PHE A 22 -23.82 21.20 -13.50
N LEU A 23 -23.72 22.21 -14.37
CA LEU A 23 -22.44 22.49 -15.07
C LEU A 23 -21.36 22.90 -14.08
N ILE A 24 -21.66 23.84 -13.19
CA ILE A 24 -20.73 24.31 -12.14
C ILE A 24 -20.33 23.14 -11.24
N LEU A 25 -21.29 22.33 -10.80
CA LEU A 25 -21.03 21.15 -9.97
C LEU A 25 -20.09 20.15 -10.68
N SER A 26 -20.31 19.91 -11.97
CA SER A 26 -19.45 19.02 -12.77
C SER A 26 -18.01 19.52 -12.88
N VAL A 27 -17.84 20.83 -13.13
CA VAL A 27 -16.53 21.46 -13.22
C VAL A 27 -15.83 21.45 -11.87
N PHE A 28 -16.53 21.81 -10.81
CA PHE A 28 -15.98 21.83 -9.45
C PHE A 28 -15.53 20.44 -8.99
N MET A 29 -16.37 19.42 -9.20
CA MET A 29 -16.04 18.06 -8.83
C MET A 29 -14.87 17.49 -9.66
N TYR A 30 -14.81 17.81 -10.94
CA TYR A 30 -13.66 17.43 -11.77
C TYR A 30 -12.38 18.10 -11.28
N TRP A 31 -12.42 19.40 -11.03
CA TRP A 31 -11.28 20.14 -10.51
C TRP A 31 -10.83 19.60 -9.14
N GLY A 32 -11.77 19.32 -8.25
CA GLY A 32 -11.51 18.72 -6.95
C GLY A 32 -10.85 17.33 -7.06
N SER A 33 -11.31 16.48 -8.01
CA SER A 33 -10.72 15.16 -8.26
C SER A 33 -9.27 15.22 -8.76
N MET A 34 -8.90 16.29 -9.47
CA MET A 34 -7.52 16.51 -9.92
C MET A 34 -6.60 17.01 -8.80
N ARG A 35 -7.15 17.61 -7.74
CA ARG A 35 -6.40 18.16 -6.60
C ARG A 35 -6.27 17.23 -5.42
N ALA A 36 -7.26 16.36 -5.20
CA ALA A 36 -7.31 15.48 -4.05
C ALA A 36 -7.58 14.03 -4.48
N ALA A 37 -6.63 13.15 -4.22
CA ALA A 37 -6.75 11.73 -4.57
C ALA A 37 -8.03 11.07 -4.01
N ARG A 38 -8.50 11.51 -2.84
CA ARG A 38 -9.74 11.01 -2.24
C ARG A 38 -11.00 11.45 -3.00
N ALA A 39 -10.98 12.58 -3.68
CA ALA A 39 -12.11 13.07 -4.47
C ALA A 39 -12.30 12.27 -5.76
N VAL A 40 -11.29 11.53 -6.23
CA VAL A 40 -11.37 10.63 -7.38
C VAL A 40 -12.46 9.56 -7.20
N TYR A 41 -12.70 9.11 -5.97
CA TYR A 41 -13.75 8.11 -5.69
C TYR A 41 -15.16 8.70 -5.67
N ILE A 42 -15.31 9.99 -5.35
CA ILE A 42 -16.59 10.70 -5.30
C ILE A 42 -17.03 11.12 -6.70
N PHE A 43 -16.07 11.49 -7.55
CA PHE A 43 -16.34 11.97 -8.91
C PHE A 43 -17.17 10.99 -9.75
N PRO A 44 -16.90 9.67 -9.82
CA PRO A 44 -17.72 8.72 -10.57
C PRO A 44 -19.17 8.70 -10.09
N ILE A 45 -19.45 8.79 -8.80
CA ILE A 45 -20.79 8.79 -8.24
C ILE A 45 -21.57 10.02 -8.75
N VAL A 46 -21.01 11.21 -8.61
CA VAL A 46 -21.61 12.46 -9.10
C VAL A 46 -21.75 12.43 -10.63
N PHE A 47 -20.72 11.90 -11.33
CA PHE A 47 -20.76 11.72 -12.79
C PHE A 47 -21.94 10.87 -13.24
N PHE A 48 -22.23 9.75 -12.54
CA PHE A 48 -23.37 8.89 -12.84
C PHE A 48 -24.69 9.63 -12.72
N PHE A 49 -24.91 10.35 -11.63
CA PHE A 49 -26.14 11.14 -11.43
C PHE A 49 -26.32 12.20 -12.52
N LEU A 50 -25.26 12.94 -12.83
CA LEU A 50 -25.27 13.97 -13.88
C LEU A 50 -25.53 13.35 -15.28
N PHE A 51 -24.91 12.23 -15.57
CA PHE A 51 -25.09 11.49 -16.82
C PHE A 51 -26.54 11.04 -17.00
N PHE A 52 -27.15 10.43 -15.98
CA PHE A 52 -28.54 10.02 -16.04
C PHE A 52 -29.52 11.18 -16.14
N TYR A 53 -29.23 12.27 -15.42
CA TYR A 53 -30.01 13.48 -15.52
C TYR A 53 -30.02 14.03 -16.95
N LEU A 54 -28.86 14.12 -17.59
CA LEU A 54 -28.74 14.57 -18.96
C LEU A 54 -29.39 13.61 -19.96
N LEU A 55 -29.23 12.32 -19.81
CA LEU A 55 -29.91 11.30 -20.62
C LEU A 55 -31.45 11.41 -20.53
N HIS A 56 -31.97 11.67 -19.33
CA HIS A 56 -33.39 11.89 -19.14
C HIS A 56 -33.88 13.13 -19.90
N ARG A 57 -33.13 14.22 -19.85
CA ARG A 57 -33.44 15.47 -20.56
C ARG A 57 -33.40 15.32 -22.09
N LEU A 58 -32.56 14.45 -22.61
CA LEU A 58 -32.46 14.19 -24.06
C LEU A 58 -33.73 13.52 -24.63
N LYS A 59 -34.70 13.15 -23.77
CA LYS A 59 -35.99 12.52 -24.17
C LYS A 59 -35.79 11.38 -25.16
N LEU A 60 -34.78 10.53 -24.94
CA LEU A 60 -34.62 9.30 -25.70
C LEU A 60 -35.90 8.50 -25.57
N LYS A 61 -36.60 8.31 -26.68
CA LYS A 61 -37.99 7.80 -26.71
C LYS A 61 -38.14 6.35 -26.24
N SER A 62 -37.04 5.60 -26.17
CA SER A 62 -37.07 4.19 -25.86
C SER A 62 -36.26 3.89 -24.60
N PHE A 63 -36.84 3.16 -23.66
CA PHE A 63 -36.17 2.59 -22.49
C PHE A 63 -35.00 1.67 -22.95
N THR A 64 -35.20 0.90 -24.02
CA THR A 64 -34.20 0.03 -24.60
C THR A 64 -32.98 0.78 -25.11
N ALA A 65 -33.14 1.94 -25.76
CA ALA A 65 -32.01 2.76 -26.22
C ALA A 65 -31.16 3.28 -25.06
N ARG A 66 -31.78 3.68 -23.93
CA ARG A 66 -31.07 4.13 -22.73
C ARG A 66 -30.27 2.99 -22.10
N ALA A 67 -30.93 1.82 -21.96
CA ALA A 67 -30.31 0.63 -21.39
C ALA A 67 -29.13 0.15 -22.27
N THR A 68 -29.27 0.17 -23.58
CA THR A 68 -28.19 -0.21 -24.53
C THR A 68 -26.99 0.73 -24.41
N ILE A 69 -27.21 2.04 -24.38
CA ILE A 69 -26.11 3.03 -24.22
C ILE A 69 -25.38 2.82 -22.89
N LEU A 70 -26.14 2.61 -21.82
CA LEU A 70 -25.55 2.37 -20.50
C LEU A 70 -24.74 1.08 -20.48
N SER A 71 -25.29 -0.01 -21.01
CA SER A 71 -24.60 -1.30 -21.08
C SER A 71 -23.31 -1.21 -21.91
N LEU A 72 -23.35 -0.49 -23.03
CA LEU A 72 -22.16 -0.26 -23.85
C LEU A 72 -21.10 0.56 -23.09
N LEU A 73 -21.50 1.59 -22.37
CA LEU A 73 -20.60 2.40 -21.57
C LEU A 73 -19.94 1.58 -20.47
N ILE A 74 -20.71 0.80 -19.73
CA ILE A 74 -20.20 -0.10 -18.68
C ILE A 74 -19.23 -1.12 -19.29
N PHE A 75 -19.58 -1.71 -20.43
CA PHE A 75 -18.74 -2.67 -21.14
C PHE A 75 -17.40 -2.05 -21.55
N VAL A 76 -17.43 -0.85 -22.16
CA VAL A 76 -16.21 -0.14 -22.57
C VAL A 76 -15.33 0.21 -21.36
N LEU A 77 -15.91 0.73 -20.26
CA LEU A 77 -15.16 1.03 -19.06
C LEU A 77 -14.56 -0.22 -18.44
N PHE A 78 -15.30 -1.32 -18.41
CA PHE A 78 -14.81 -2.61 -17.90
C PHE A 78 -13.65 -3.14 -18.74
N PHE A 79 -13.81 -3.11 -20.09
CA PHE A 79 -12.78 -3.57 -21.02
C PHE A 79 -11.50 -2.72 -20.97
N VAL A 80 -11.62 -1.39 -20.88
CA VAL A 80 -10.48 -0.49 -20.69
C VAL A 80 -9.75 -0.76 -19.40
N ASN A 81 -10.49 -0.98 -18.30
CA ASN A 81 -9.89 -1.35 -17.03
C ASN A 81 -9.12 -2.67 -17.08
N ILE A 82 -9.77 -3.72 -17.62
CA ILE A 82 -9.12 -5.02 -17.80
C ILE A 82 -7.85 -4.87 -18.64
N SER A 83 -7.94 -4.22 -19.78
CA SER A 83 -6.80 -4.02 -20.69
C SER A 83 -5.66 -3.26 -19.99
N TYR A 84 -5.98 -2.19 -19.28
CA TYR A 84 -4.99 -1.42 -18.53
C TYR A 84 -4.24 -2.28 -17.51
N PHE A 85 -4.97 -3.03 -16.68
CA PHE A 85 -4.36 -3.88 -15.65
C PHE A 85 -3.58 -5.05 -16.27
N THR A 86 -4.10 -5.69 -17.31
CA THR A 86 -3.40 -6.77 -18.01
C THR A 86 -2.09 -6.30 -18.64
N ILE A 87 -2.08 -5.10 -19.24
CA ILE A 87 -0.88 -4.50 -19.82
C ILE A 87 0.13 -4.12 -18.72
N ARG A 88 -0.35 -3.59 -17.58
CA ARG A 88 0.51 -3.11 -16.51
C ARG A 88 1.12 -4.24 -15.69
N TYR A 89 0.35 -5.25 -15.34
CA TYR A 89 0.74 -6.28 -14.38
C TYR A 89 0.98 -7.66 -14.99
N GLY A 90 0.62 -7.85 -16.25
CA GLY A 90 0.66 -9.16 -16.93
C GLY A 90 -0.55 -10.04 -16.57
N ALA A 91 -0.79 -11.04 -17.42
CA ALA A 91 -1.95 -11.94 -17.26
C ALA A 91 -1.84 -12.87 -16.02
N ASP A 92 -0.61 -13.14 -15.57
CA ASP A 92 -0.34 -14.07 -14.45
C ASP A 92 -0.50 -13.42 -13.06
N ASN A 93 -0.64 -12.10 -12.99
CA ASN A 93 -0.81 -11.41 -11.73
C ASN A 93 -2.28 -11.33 -11.35
N LYS A 94 -2.61 -11.79 -10.14
CA LYS A 94 -3.95 -11.69 -9.55
C LYS A 94 -4.27 -10.24 -9.19
N TRP A 95 -4.54 -9.40 -10.20
CA TRP A 95 -4.93 -8.01 -10.01
C TRP A 95 -6.43 -7.84 -9.73
N PHE A 96 -7.22 -8.90 -9.96
CA PHE A 96 -8.65 -8.92 -9.72
C PHE A 96 -8.96 -9.89 -8.58
N GLY A 97 -9.61 -9.39 -7.56
CA GLY A 97 -10.05 -10.17 -6.40
C GLY A 97 -10.12 -9.30 -5.13
N ALA A 98 -10.83 -9.80 -4.14
CA ALA A 98 -10.81 -9.24 -2.79
C ALA A 98 -9.50 -9.68 -2.11
N GLY A 99 -8.40 -8.96 -2.37
CA GLY A 99 -7.09 -9.27 -1.80
C GLY A 99 -6.47 -8.07 -1.12
N LEU A 100 -5.88 -8.31 0.05
CA LEU A 100 -5.13 -7.32 0.82
C LEU A 100 -3.61 -7.50 0.65
N GLU A 101 -3.19 -8.43 -0.19
CA GLU A 101 -1.81 -8.93 -0.24
C GLU A 101 -0.77 -7.90 -0.70
N ILE A 102 -1.16 -6.87 -1.47
CA ILE A 102 -0.19 -5.93 -2.08
C ILE A 102 0.35 -4.93 -1.06
N PHE A 103 -0.46 -4.50 -0.09
CA PHE A 103 -0.10 -3.43 0.84
C PHE A 103 -0.26 -3.81 2.31
N ALA A 104 -1.04 -4.84 2.61
CA ALA A 104 -1.34 -5.23 3.98
C ALA A 104 -0.36 -6.31 4.46
N PRO A 105 0.12 -6.25 5.71
CA PRO A 105 1.00 -7.26 6.29
C PRO A 105 0.24 -8.51 6.73
N VAL A 106 -0.41 -9.20 5.77
CA VAL A 106 -1.29 -10.35 6.04
C VAL A 106 -0.54 -11.50 6.68
N LYS A 107 0.66 -11.78 6.18
CA LYS A 107 1.51 -12.87 6.67
C LYS A 107 2.07 -12.57 8.06
N GLU A 108 2.47 -11.33 8.28
CA GLU A 108 2.98 -10.85 9.56
C GLU A 108 1.88 -10.89 10.62
N VAL A 109 0.65 -10.51 10.28
CA VAL A 109 -0.51 -10.63 11.17
C VAL A 109 -0.82 -12.10 11.48
N ALA A 110 -0.79 -12.98 10.48
CA ALA A 110 -0.98 -14.42 10.69
C ALA A 110 0.08 -14.99 11.63
N PHE A 111 1.33 -14.55 11.50
CA PHE A 111 2.42 -14.90 12.40
C PHE A 111 2.13 -14.46 13.85
N LEU A 112 1.75 -13.21 14.08
CA LEU A 112 1.42 -12.72 15.43
C LEU A 112 0.26 -13.50 16.06
N LYS A 113 -0.81 -13.78 15.30
CA LYS A 113 -1.96 -14.56 15.76
C LYS A 113 -1.57 -16.00 16.12
N LYS A 114 -0.71 -16.61 15.31
CA LYS A 114 -0.24 -17.98 15.52
C LYS A 114 0.55 -18.12 16.83
N TYR A 115 1.47 -17.18 17.07
CA TYR A 115 2.41 -17.31 18.19
C TYR A 115 2.01 -16.50 19.42
N ARG A 116 0.96 -15.69 19.34
CA ARG A 116 0.38 -14.90 20.45
C ARG A 116 1.43 -14.19 21.30
N LEU A 117 2.33 -13.46 20.63
CA LEU A 117 3.36 -12.70 21.31
C LEU A 117 2.71 -11.64 22.19
N GLU A 118 3.04 -11.65 23.48
CA GLU A 118 2.45 -10.74 24.46
C GLU A 118 3.10 -9.36 24.45
N GLY A 119 2.29 -8.33 24.61
CA GLY A 119 2.72 -6.95 24.87
C GLY A 119 2.10 -5.93 23.93
N PRO A 120 2.21 -4.64 24.29
CA PRO A 120 1.84 -3.55 23.41
C PRO A 120 2.69 -3.57 22.16
N ILE A 121 2.07 -3.30 21.01
CA ILE A 121 2.76 -3.20 19.74
C ILE A 121 2.94 -1.74 19.33
N PHE A 122 4.10 -1.43 18.77
CA PHE A 122 4.31 -0.24 17.97
C PHE A 122 4.04 -0.60 16.50
N ASN A 123 3.38 0.26 15.78
CA ASN A 123 3.24 0.13 14.32
C ASN A 123 3.43 1.49 13.65
N ASP A 124 3.91 1.45 12.41
CA ASP A 124 3.90 2.66 11.60
C ASP A 124 2.47 3.03 11.14
N TYR A 125 2.34 4.30 10.71
CA TYR A 125 1.08 4.88 10.30
C TYR A 125 0.43 4.18 9.09
N ILE A 126 1.24 3.67 8.15
CA ILE A 126 0.78 3.13 6.86
C ILE A 126 -0.12 1.91 7.07
N ILE A 127 0.31 0.99 7.94
CA ILE A 127 -0.37 -0.30 8.16
C ILE A 127 -1.37 -0.28 9.32
N GLY A 128 -1.41 0.81 10.10
CA GLY A 128 -2.21 0.88 11.33
C GLY A 128 -3.69 0.56 11.15
N GLY A 129 -4.31 1.01 10.06
CA GLY A 129 -5.71 0.71 9.79
C GLY A 129 -5.99 -0.78 9.56
N TYR A 130 -5.10 -1.46 8.83
CA TYR A 130 -5.20 -2.91 8.64
C TYR A 130 -4.96 -3.68 9.95
N LEU A 131 -3.92 -3.30 10.69
CA LEU A 131 -3.61 -3.94 11.97
C LEU A 131 -4.75 -3.79 12.98
N LEU A 132 -5.39 -2.62 13.03
CA LEU A 132 -6.57 -2.40 13.88
C LEU A 132 -7.69 -3.38 13.53
N TRP A 133 -8.02 -3.51 12.25
CA TRP A 133 -9.06 -4.41 11.79
C TRP A 133 -8.69 -5.89 12.06
N ALA A 134 -7.45 -6.26 11.82
CA ALA A 134 -7.04 -7.65 11.83
C ALA A 134 -6.65 -8.18 13.22
N LEU A 135 -6.16 -7.32 14.12
CA LEU A 135 -5.61 -7.71 15.42
C LEU A 135 -6.50 -7.36 16.61
N TYR A 136 -7.55 -6.56 16.41
CA TYR A 136 -8.49 -6.24 17.49
C TYR A 136 -9.36 -7.48 17.83
N PRO A 137 -9.65 -7.77 19.11
CA PRO A 137 -9.27 -7.02 20.32
C PRO A 137 -7.92 -7.43 20.94
N ASP A 138 -7.22 -8.43 20.41
CA ASP A 138 -6.03 -9.04 21.01
C ASP A 138 -4.86 -8.05 21.16
N TYR A 139 -4.71 -7.14 20.19
CA TYR A 139 -3.69 -6.11 20.19
C TYR A 139 -4.28 -4.72 19.99
N LYS A 140 -3.74 -3.75 20.72
CA LYS A 140 -4.00 -2.34 20.49
C LYS A 140 -2.93 -1.76 19.58
N VAL A 141 -3.34 -1.16 18.46
CA VAL A 141 -2.44 -0.46 17.56
C VAL A 141 -1.96 0.85 18.17
N PHE A 142 -0.74 1.24 17.85
CA PHE A 142 -0.13 2.48 18.33
C PHE A 142 -0.73 3.71 17.62
N ILE A 143 -0.84 3.65 16.30
CA ILE A 143 -1.38 4.72 15.46
C ILE A 143 -2.07 4.15 14.23
N ASP A 144 -3.11 4.86 13.73
CA ASP A 144 -3.78 4.51 12.48
C ASP A 144 -4.25 5.77 11.71
N PRO A 145 -4.64 5.64 10.42
CA PRO A 145 -4.98 6.77 9.56
C PRO A 145 -6.25 7.56 9.93
N ARG A 146 -6.97 7.23 11.00
CA ARG A 146 -8.17 7.98 11.40
C ARG A 146 -7.86 9.36 11.98
N HIS A 147 -6.61 9.65 12.34
CA HIS A 147 -6.10 10.90 12.90
C HIS A 147 -6.73 11.35 14.23
N VAL A 148 -8.05 11.47 14.28
CA VAL A 148 -8.77 12.12 15.39
C VAL A 148 -8.44 11.54 16.76
N PRO A 149 -8.37 10.20 16.98
CA PRO A 149 -8.05 9.64 18.30
C PRO A 149 -6.61 9.98 18.77
N TYR A 150 -5.71 10.27 17.83
CA TYR A 150 -4.27 10.37 18.09
C TYR A 150 -3.74 11.80 18.04
N TYR A 151 -4.48 12.74 17.43
CA TYR A 151 -4.01 14.08 17.05
C TYR A 151 -3.37 14.87 18.20
N LYS A 152 -3.94 14.82 19.39
CA LYS A 152 -3.47 15.63 20.54
C LYS A 152 -2.43 14.92 21.42
N GLN A 153 -2.28 13.61 21.31
CA GLN A 153 -1.48 12.83 22.27
C GLN A 153 -0.33 12.09 21.60
N VAL A 154 -0.65 11.20 20.67
CA VAL A 154 0.31 10.24 20.11
C VAL A 154 0.91 10.75 18.79
N ALA A 155 0.13 11.43 17.95
CA ALA A 155 0.57 11.79 16.63
C ALA A 155 1.76 12.78 16.61
N PRO A 156 1.82 13.83 17.45
CA PRO A 156 2.99 14.70 17.50
C PRO A 156 4.27 13.94 17.84
N ASP A 157 4.23 13.11 18.88
CA ASP A 157 5.36 12.29 19.30
C ASP A 157 5.77 11.28 18.21
N TYR A 158 4.78 10.68 17.54
CA TYR A 158 5.03 9.75 16.45
C TYR A 158 5.76 10.44 15.28
N TRP A 159 5.31 11.63 14.88
CA TRP A 159 5.93 12.34 13.76
C TRP A 159 7.32 12.86 14.10
N GLU A 160 7.55 13.31 15.32
CA GLU A 160 8.87 13.63 15.81
C GLU A 160 9.79 12.42 15.78
N PHE A 161 9.33 11.30 16.36
CA PHE A 161 10.08 10.07 16.43
C PHE A 161 10.42 9.47 15.05
N THR A 162 9.50 9.48 14.09
CA THR A 162 9.74 8.89 12.76
C THR A 162 10.55 9.82 11.83
N GLY A 163 11.06 10.94 12.32
CA GLY A 163 11.87 11.85 11.53
C GLY A 163 11.09 12.62 10.44
N LYS A 164 9.76 12.67 10.56
CA LYS A 164 8.91 13.54 9.72
C LYS A 164 8.76 14.94 10.32
N SER A 165 9.44 15.21 11.42
CA SER A 165 9.77 16.52 11.98
C SER A 165 11.26 16.83 11.76
N GLU A 166 11.68 18.05 12.04
CA GLU A 166 13.07 18.50 11.86
C GLU A 166 14.09 17.78 12.77
N THR A 167 13.61 17.18 13.86
CA THR A 167 14.47 16.51 14.86
C THR A 167 14.14 15.01 14.93
N PRO A 168 15.02 14.12 14.44
CA PRO A 168 14.81 12.68 14.57
C PRO A 168 14.66 12.25 16.02
N GLY A 169 13.65 11.45 16.32
CA GLY A 169 13.40 10.94 17.66
C GLY A 169 14.43 9.91 18.11
N ASP A 170 14.57 9.75 19.43
CA ASP A 170 15.40 8.71 20.05
C ASP A 170 14.51 7.53 20.47
N ILE A 171 14.80 6.35 19.96
CA ILE A 171 14.04 5.13 20.27
C ILE A 171 14.04 4.82 21.76
N GLY A 172 15.17 5.03 22.45
CA GLY A 172 15.25 4.82 23.89
C GLY A 172 14.24 5.69 24.64
N ARG A 173 14.28 7.00 24.41
CA ARG A 173 13.35 7.96 25.01
C ARG A 173 11.90 7.69 24.63
N PHE A 174 11.66 7.29 23.39
CA PHE A 174 10.31 6.99 22.91
C PHE A 174 9.75 5.73 23.58
N THR A 175 10.57 4.68 23.77
CA THR A 175 10.16 3.45 24.47
C THR A 175 9.99 3.63 25.98
N GLU A 176 10.68 4.59 26.60
CA GLU A 176 10.41 4.98 27.99
C GLU A 176 9.01 5.60 28.14
N LYS A 177 8.61 6.47 27.22
CA LYS A 177 7.29 7.08 27.21
C LYS A 177 6.18 6.10 26.82
N TYR A 178 6.46 5.23 25.85
CA TYR A 178 5.53 4.25 25.28
C TYR A 178 6.14 2.85 25.41
N PRO A 179 5.84 2.07 26.46
CA PRO A 179 6.53 0.82 26.77
C PRO A 179 6.05 -0.35 25.91
N PHE A 180 6.29 -0.28 24.59
CA PHE A 180 6.09 -1.39 23.68
C PHE A 180 7.36 -2.26 23.58
N LYS A 181 7.19 -3.52 23.20
CA LYS A 181 8.29 -4.49 23.05
C LYS A 181 8.27 -5.22 21.71
N ILE A 182 7.24 -4.99 20.92
CA ILE A 182 7.04 -5.53 19.57
C ILE A 182 6.82 -4.33 18.65
N ALA A 183 7.50 -4.28 17.51
CA ALA A 183 7.28 -3.28 16.49
C ALA A 183 6.96 -3.96 15.16
N ILE A 184 5.94 -3.46 14.46
CA ILE A 184 5.55 -3.90 13.13
C ILE A 184 5.68 -2.69 12.20
N ILE A 185 6.64 -2.74 11.30
CA ILE A 185 7.03 -1.58 10.48
C ILE A 185 6.99 -1.99 9.02
N HIS A 186 6.24 -1.24 8.24
CA HIS A 186 6.12 -1.48 6.80
C HIS A 186 7.48 -1.29 6.09
N TYR A 187 7.76 -2.08 5.05
CA TYR A 187 9.04 -2.06 4.33
C TYR A 187 9.40 -0.68 3.77
N ARG A 188 8.45 0.21 3.52
CA ARG A 188 8.70 1.59 3.05
C ARG A 188 9.32 2.50 4.11
N GLU A 189 9.23 2.14 5.36
CA GLU A 189 9.83 2.85 6.48
C GLU A 189 11.17 2.21 6.88
N LEU A 190 12.01 1.89 5.87
CA LEU A 190 13.33 1.29 6.08
C LEU A 190 14.20 2.06 7.08
N PRO A 191 14.30 3.40 7.03
CA PRO A 191 15.09 4.13 8.01
C PRO A 191 14.66 3.82 9.44
N LEU A 192 13.36 3.74 9.70
CA LEU A 192 12.82 3.39 11.00
C LEU A 192 13.18 1.96 11.41
N ILE A 193 13.10 0.99 10.49
CA ILE A 193 13.54 -0.40 10.74
C ILE A 193 15.00 -0.42 11.19
N PHE A 194 15.89 0.31 10.48
CA PHE A 194 17.30 0.40 10.83
C PHE A 194 17.55 1.06 12.17
N ASP A 195 16.80 2.10 12.51
CA ASP A 195 16.94 2.78 13.78
C ASP A 195 16.59 1.85 14.93
N PHE A 196 15.55 1.03 14.79
CA PHE A 196 15.23 -0.02 15.77
C PHE A 196 16.35 -1.06 15.90
N LEU A 197 16.91 -1.53 14.78
CA LEU A 197 18.02 -2.49 14.80
C LEU A 197 19.26 -1.92 15.45
N LYS A 198 19.63 -0.66 15.16
CA LYS A 198 20.75 0.05 15.81
C LYS A 198 20.52 0.22 17.31
N ALA A 199 19.27 0.42 17.74
CA ALA A 199 18.90 0.49 19.15
C ALA A 199 18.89 -0.89 19.85
N GLY A 200 19.35 -1.95 19.19
CA GLY A 200 19.49 -3.29 19.75
C GLY A 200 18.23 -4.15 19.71
N TRP A 201 17.22 -3.73 18.95
CA TRP A 201 16.08 -4.58 18.61
C TRP A 201 16.51 -5.69 17.66
N ARG A 202 15.73 -6.76 17.58
CA ARG A 202 16.00 -7.92 16.71
C ARG A 202 14.88 -8.13 15.73
N LEU A 203 15.24 -8.41 14.48
CA LEU A 203 14.29 -8.84 13.44
C LEU A 203 13.82 -10.25 13.80
N LEU A 204 12.52 -10.40 14.02
CA LEU A 204 11.88 -11.67 14.34
C LEU A 204 11.30 -12.35 13.11
N TYR A 205 10.62 -11.57 12.29
CA TYR A 205 9.93 -12.09 11.11
C TYR A 205 9.67 -10.99 10.09
N PHE A 206 9.74 -11.34 8.83
CA PHE A 206 9.10 -10.62 7.74
C PHE A 206 8.86 -11.61 6.59
N GLU A 207 7.84 -11.37 5.80
CA GLU A 207 7.58 -12.21 4.63
C GLU A 207 7.18 -11.40 3.41
N GLN A 208 6.41 -10.34 3.59
CA GLN A 208 5.81 -9.66 2.45
C GLN A 208 5.91 -8.14 2.53
N ASN A 209 5.29 -7.53 3.52
CA ASN A 209 5.08 -6.09 3.53
C ASN A 209 5.57 -5.38 4.79
N ALA A 210 5.88 -6.09 5.86
CA ALA A 210 6.35 -5.47 7.09
C ALA A 210 7.38 -6.33 7.82
N ALA A 211 8.24 -5.68 8.58
CA ALA A 211 9.16 -6.33 9.51
C ALA A 211 8.54 -6.37 10.91
N ILE A 212 8.58 -7.52 11.56
CA ILE A 212 8.30 -7.67 12.98
C ILE A 212 9.62 -7.64 13.73
N LEU A 213 9.79 -6.63 14.55
CA LEU A 213 10.95 -6.45 15.41
C LEU A 213 10.55 -6.63 16.86
N ILE A 214 11.46 -7.14 17.67
CA ILE A 214 11.27 -7.32 19.11
C ILE A 214 12.40 -6.70 19.90
N HIS A 215 12.04 -6.20 21.06
CA HIS A 215 13.02 -5.75 22.03
C HIS A 215 13.77 -6.95 22.64
N LYS A 216 15.07 -6.82 22.86
CA LYS A 216 15.94 -7.89 23.39
C LYS A 216 15.43 -8.52 24.71
N SER A 217 14.67 -7.81 25.50
CA SER A 217 14.08 -8.35 26.75
C SER A 217 13.04 -9.43 26.52
N LEU A 218 12.48 -9.55 25.30
CA LEU A 218 11.53 -10.61 24.95
C LEU A 218 12.21 -11.88 24.43
N LEU A 219 13.46 -11.83 24.04
CA LEU A 219 14.20 -12.98 23.48
C LEU A 219 14.10 -14.27 24.31
N PRO A 220 14.24 -14.23 25.67
CA PRO A 220 14.09 -15.42 26.48
C PRO A 220 12.69 -16.01 26.50
N LYS A 221 11.67 -15.21 26.20
CA LYS A 221 10.25 -15.60 26.23
C LYS A 221 9.74 -16.09 24.88
N ILE A 222 10.56 -16.01 23.82
CA ILE A 222 10.16 -16.42 22.48
C ILE A 222 10.17 -17.95 22.40
N PRO A 223 9.06 -18.55 21.94
CA PRO A 223 8.99 -19.98 21.70
C PRO A 223 10.11 -20.47 20.78
N PRO A 224 10.72 -21.64 21.06
CA PRO A 224 11.80 -22.17 20.22
C PRO A 224 11.42 -22.32 18.75
N GLU A 225 10.15 -22.61 18.47
CA GLU A 225 9.63 -22.79 17.10
C GLU A 225 9.74 -21.52 16.26
N ILE A 226 9.68 -20.34 16.87
CA ILE A 226 9.85 -19.07 16.20
C ILE A 226 11.31 -18.88 15.76
N ARG A 227 12.25 -19.35 16.53
CA ARG A 227 13.70 -19.24 16.20
C ARG A 227 14.08 -20.09 15.00
N LEU A 228 13.23 -21.06 14.62
CA LEU A 228 13.43 -21.95 13.48
C LEU A 228 12.75 -21.41 12.20
N VAL A 229 12.13 -20.25 12.24
CA VAL A 229 11.54 -19.66 11.04
C VAL A 229 12.65 -19.34 10.05
N ASP A 230 12.59 -20.04 8.91
CA ASP A 230 13.54 -19.79 7.83
C ASP A 230 13.28 -18.40 7.22
N LEU A 231 14.25 -17.52 7.37
CA LEU A 231 14.27 -16.21 6.73
C LEU A 231 15.08 -16.22 5.41
N GLY A 232 15.45 -17.42 4.94
CA GLY A 232 16.22 -17.55 3.71
C GLY A 232 15.46 -17.07 2.47
N PRO A 233 16.18 -16.58 1.44
CA PRO A 233 15.54 -15.98 0.26
C PRO A 233 14.81 -17.00 -0.61
N MET A 234 15.14 -18.30 -0.52
CA MET A 234 14.53 -19.36 -1.33
C MET A 234 13.04 -19.60 -1.04
N ARG A 235 12.54 -19.14 0.09
CA ARG A 235 11.10 -19.18 0.42
C ARG A 235 10.23 -18.37 -0.55
N PHE A 236 10.83 -17.44 -1.30
CA PHE A 236 10.15 -16.62 -2.29
C PHE A 236 10.20 -17.20 -3.72
N ARG A 237 10.79 -18.39 -3.91
CA ARG A 237 11.00 -19.02 -5.23
C ARG A 237 9.74 -19.13 -6.10
N ASP A 238 8.57 -19.27 -5.48
CA ASP A 238 7.28 -19.47 -6.17
C ASP A 238 6.45 -18.17 -6.25
N VAL A 239 6.96 -17.07 -5.70
CA VAL A 239 6.30 -15.77 -5.76
C VAL A 239 6.43 -15.19 -7.16
N LYS A 240 5.30 -14.81 -7.78
CA LYS A 240 5.24 -14.20 -9.12
C LYS A 240 4.88 -12.73 -9.10
N ASN A 241 4.35 -12.22 -7.99
CA ASN A 241 3.95 -10.82 -7.88
C ASN A 241 5.20 -9.91 -7.88
N PRO A 242 5.36 -9.02 -8.90
CA PRO A 242 6.56 -8.20 -9.04
C PRO A 242 6.73 -7.20 -7.89
N GLU A 243 5.63 -6.64 -7.37
CA GLU A 243 5.69 -5.67 -6.27
C GLU A 243 6.13 -6.34 -4.96
N VAL A 244 5.62 -7.55 -4.69
CA VAL A 244 6.05 -8.33 -3.51
C VAL A 244 7.54 -8.65 -3.60
N LEU A 245 8.00 -9.13 -4.75
CA LEU A 245 9.43 -9.45 -4.94
C LEU A 245 10.33 -8.21 -4.83
N LEU A 246 9.86 -7.06 -5.35
CA LEU A 246 10.59 -5.80 -5.21
C LEU A 246 10.68 -5.36 -3.74
N ASN A 247 9.57 -5.45 -3.00
CA ASN A 247 9.52 -5.10 -1.57
C ASN A 247 10.47 -5.98 -0.74
N VAL A 248 10.40 -7.29 -1.01
CA VAL A 248 11.29 -8.27 -0.38
C VAL A 248 12.75 -7.99 -0.75
N PHE A 249 13.03 -7.72 -2.01
CA PHE A 249 14.39 -7.34 -2.44
C PHE A 249 14.90 -6.11 -1.69
N THR A 250 14.08 -5.07 -1.57
CA THR A 250 14.45 -3.83 -0.87
C THR A 250 14.82 -4.09 0.60
N LEU A 251 14.12 -5.01 1.27
CA LEU A 251 14.51 -5.44 2.62
C LEU A 251 15.82 -6.24 2.59
N TYR A 252 15.93 -7.23 1.69
CA TYR A 252 17.12 -8.10 1.65
C TYR A 252 18.40 -7.34 1.28
N VAL A 253 18.37 -6.45 0.29
CA VAL A 253 19.57 -5.70 -0.12
C VAL A 253 20.15 -4.88 1.03
N ASN A 254 19.31 -4.46 1.95
CA ASN A 254 19.71 -3.67 3.10
C ASN A 254 20.06 -4.52 4.34
N LEU A 255 19.35 -5.64 4.56
CA LEU A 255 19.54 -6.49 5.74
C LEU A 255 20.45 -7.70 5.47
N TYR A 256 20.40 -8.26 4.25
CA TYR A 256 21.12 -9.46 3.81
C TYR A 256 21.65 -9.31 2.38
N PRO A 257 22.60 -8.43 2.11
CA PRO A 257 23.02 -8.14 0.73
C PRO A 257 23.47 -9.37 -0.06
N GLN A 258 24.09 -10.35 0.61
CA GLN A 258 24.52 -11.59 -0.05
C GLN A 258 23.31 -12.42 -0.54
N ALA A 259 22.19 -12.36 0.20
CA ALA A 259 20.96 -13.07 -0.16
C ALA A 259 20.10 -12.29 -1.17
N SER A 260 20.31 -10.99 -1.33
CA SER A 260 19.53 -10.16 -2.25
C SER A 260 19.66 -10.61 -3.70
N ARG A 261 20.83 -11.17 -4.08
CA ARG A 261 21.07 -11.72 -5.41
C ARG A 261 20.11 -12.84 -5.75
N VAL A 262 19.80 -13.69 -4.78
CA VAL A 262 18.82 -14.79 -4.97
C VAL A 262 17.42 -14.22 -5.26
N ILE A 263 16.99 -13.18 -4.53
CA ILE A 263 15.70 -12.51 -4.80
C ILE A 263 15.68 -11.84 -6.18
N TYR A 264 16.79 -11.22 -6.57
CA TYR A 264 16.95 -10.66 -7.92
C TYR A 264 16.75 -11.72 -9.02
N ASP A 265 17.40 -12.88 -8.86
CA ASP A 265 17.28 -13.98 -9.83
C ASP A 265 15.85 -14.56 -9.86
N ILE A 266 15.21 -14.68 -8.70
CA ILE A 266 13.78 -15.06 -8.60
C ILE A 266 12.91 -14.03 -9.32
N TYR A 267 13.13 -12.73 -9.10
CA TYR A 267 12.41 -11.65 -9.79
C TYR A 267 12.56 -11.77 -11.30
N LYS A 268 13.78 -11.89 -11.78
CA LYS A 268 14.09 -12.00 -13.20
C LYS A 268 13.40 -13.19 -13.86
N LYS A 269 13.37 -14.35 -13.16
CA LYS A 269 12.77 -15.58 -13.63
C LYS A 269 11.24 -15.54 -13.60
N ASN A 270 10.64 -15.07 -12.50
CA ASN A 270 9.23 -15.24 -12.22
C ASN A 270 8.35 -14.11 -12.75
N VAL A 271 8.92 -12.90 -12.91
CA VAL A 271 8.17 -11.74 -13.42
C VAL A 271 8.13 -11.77 -14.94
N SER A 272 6.94 -11.66 -15.51
CA SER A 272 6.72 -11.68 -16.95
C SER A 272 7.44 -10.53 -17.65
N ASP A 273 7.98 -10.78 -18.85
CA ASP A 273 8.60 -9.76 -19.70
C ASP A 273 7.61 -8.72 -20.22
N TYR A 274 6.31 -9.07 -20.23
CA TYR A 274 5.23 -8.13 -20.57
C TYR A 274 4.94 -7.10 -19.46
N TYR A 275 5.48 -7.29 -18.24
CA TYR A 275 5.39 -6.31 -17.18
C TYR A 275 6.32 -5.13 -17.47
N LYS A 276 5.75 -4.03 -17.98
CA LYS A 276 6.51 -2.85 -18.42
C LYS A 276 7.53 -2.30 -17.40
N PRO A 277 7.23 -2.21 -16.09
CA PRO A 277 8.21 -1.74 -15.11
C PRO A 277 9.37 -2.69 -14.85
N LYS A 278 9.34 -3.95 -15.36
CA LYS A 278 10.38 -4.95 -15.08
C LYS A 278 11.80 -4.44 -15.34
N THR A 279 12.01 -3.80 -16.48
CA THR A 279 13.34 -3.29 -16.86
C THR A 279 13.81 -2.19 -15.91
N GLU A 280 12.92 -1.30 -15.49
CA GLU A 280 13.23 -0.23 -14.53
C GLU A 280 13.52 -0.81 -13.15
N HIS A 281 12.70 -1.74 -12.68
CA HIS A 281 12.92 -2.43 -11.41
C HIS A 281 14.27 -3.14 -11.38
N LEU A 282 14.64 -3.86 -12.45
CA LEU A 282 15.94 -4.54 -12.52
C LEU A 282 17.10 -3.56 -12.48
N LYS A 283 17.00 -2.39 -13.14
CA LYS A 283 18.03 -1.33 -13.05
C LYS A 283 18.17 -0.78 -11.63
N VAL A 284 17.06 -0.55 -10.94
CA VAL A 284 17.06 -0.11 -9.54
C VAL A 284 17.70 -1.18 -8.66
N MET A 285 17.27 -2.43 -8.79
CA MET A 285 17.82 -3.55 -8.02
C MET A 285 19.33 -3.73 -8.24
N ASP A 286 19.82 -3.59 -9.48
CA ASP A 286 21.24 -3.65 -9.81
C ASP A 286 22.04 -2.51 -9.17
N ASN A 287 21.47 -1.29 -9.16
CA ASN A 287 22.09 -0.14 -8.52
C ASN A 287 22.17 -0.31 -7.00
N ASP A 288 21.07 -0.74 -6.37
CA ASP A 288 20.99 -0.94 -4.93
C ASP A 288 21.96 -2.03 -4.46
N MET A 289 22.11 -3.13 -5.22
CA MET A 289 23.12 -4.16 -4.92
C MET A 289 24.55 -3.62 -4.96
N ARG A 290 24.90 -2.76 -5.94
CA ARG A 290 26.22 -2.14 -6.01
C ARG A 290 26.49 -1.23 -4.81
N GLN A 291 25.51 -0.42 -4.43
CA GLN A 291 25.63 0.47 -3.27
C GLN A 291 25.76 -0.32 -1.95
N ALA A 292 24.98 -1.38 -1.78
CA ALA A 292 25.02 -2.20 -0.59
C ALA A 292 26.37 -2.93 -0.42
N GLN A 293 26.99 -3.37 -1.50
CA GLN A 293 28.31 -3.99 -1.47
C GLN A 293 29.42 -3.02 -1.01
N GLN A 294 29.22 -1.72 -1.22
CA GLN A 294 30.18 -0.68 -0.80
C GLN A 294 30.00 -0.22 0.65
N ALA A 295 28.85 -0.49 1.25
CA ALA A 295 28.43 0.13 2.51
C ALA A 295 28.56 -0.73 3.78
N LEU A 296 28.92 -2.03 3.69
CA LEU A 296 28.70 -2.94 4.83
C LEU A 296 29.93 -3.34 5.64
N PRO A 297 29.83 -3.22 6.98
CA PRO A 297 30.40 -4.16 7.96
C PRO A 297 29.37 -5.19 8.42
N SER A 298 29.81 -6.43 8.54
CA SER A 298 29.09 -7.69 8.46
C SER A 298 28.36 -8.22 9.70
N ASN A 299 27.87 -7.47 10.67
CA ASN A 299 27.45 -8.05 11.96
C ASN A 299 26.08 -7.61 12.50
N PHE A 300 24.99 -7.69 11.71
CA PHE A 300 23.63 -7.37 12.22
C PHE A 300 22.72 -8.59 12.49
N PHE A 301 23.22 -9.81 12.44
CA PHE A 301 22.40 -11.02 12.53
C PHE A 301 22.61 -11.83 13.82
N LEU A 302 21.53 -12.57 14.19
CA LEU A 302 21.51 -13.55 15.27
C LEU A 302 22.51 -14.65 15.06
#